data_175b10ca06282775d2f7eb5d2f893a39
#
_entry.id   175b10ca06282775d2f7eb5d2f893a39
#
_cell.length_a   1.000
_cell.length_b   1.000
_cell.length_c   1.000
_cell.angle_alpha   90.00
_cell.angle_beta   90.00
_cell.angle_gamma   90.00
#
_symmetry.space_group_name_H-M   'P 1'
#
loop_
_entity.id
_entity.type
_entity.pdbx_description
1 polymer ?
#
loop_
_entity_poly.entity_id
_entity_poly.type
_entity_poly.pdbx_seq_one_letter_code
_entity_poly.pdbx_strand_id
1 'polypeptide(L)'
;GFEINTVKVTDYNAAVEAMRAGRADIAWYGGKTYIKAAEIADAEAFAAGVRPGEKNANYFAYFVVKADSQIKSFSEVKGKTLSLNTIGSTSGDLIPQVELSKINLSTTNKKHFKNVFYAGSHDACLLSVLNDQADVCGMSSRNFEARLADNTFRMEQVRIIHRSDPVPPPPLAYSKKISLKDRQKIKKAVLEAHNYGTIGGY
;
A
#
# COMPACT_ATOMS: atom_id res chain seq x y z
N GLY A 1 -19.76 22.64 -11.12
CA GLY A 1 -18.69 21.81 -10.55
C GLY A 1 -19.24 20.80 -9.58
N PHE A 2 -18.38 19.88 -9.08
CA PHE A 2 -18.74 18.98 -7.98
C PHE A 2 -18.25 19.60 -6.67
N GLU A 3 -19.01 19.42 -5.62
CA GLU A 3 -18.53 19.61 -4.25
C GLU A 3 -17.86 18.31 -3.79
N ILE A 4 -16.67 18.42 -3.17
CA ILE A 4 -15.92 17.25 -2.72
C ILE A 4 -15.92 17.19 -1.20
N ASN A 5 -16.53 16.14 -0.66
CA ASN A 5 -16.55 15.86 0.76
C ASN A 5 -15.64 14.66 1.06
N THR A 6 -14.74 14.81 2.03
CA THR A 6 -13.80 13.72 2.40
C THR A 6 -14.42 12.79 3.43
N VAL A 7 -14.45 11.50 3.12
CA VAL A 7 -14.85 10.44 4.06
C VAL A 7 -13.59 9.80 4.65
N LYS A 8 -13.36 9.99 5.94
CA LYS A 8 -12.27 9.32 6.66
C LYS A 8 -12.68 7.90 7.03
N VAL A 9 -11.81 6.95 6.78
CA VAL A 9 -11.99 5.53 7.09
C VAL A 9 -10.83 5.01 7.93
N THR A 10 -11.07 3.96 8.70
CA THR A 10 -10.09 3.40 9.66
C THR A 10 -9.10 2.44 9.01
N ASP A 11 -9.53 1.76 7.94
CA ASP A 11 -8.73 0.74 7.27
C ASP A 11 -9.20 0.50 5.82
N TYR A 12 -8.50 -0.38 5.11
CA TYR A 12 -8.78 -0.72 3.71
C TYR A 12 -10.18 -1.32 3.49
N ASN A 13 -10.68 -2.16 4.41
CA ASN A 13 -12.00 -2.76 4.29
C ASN A 13 -13.11 -1.73 4.56
N ALA A 14 -12.89 -0.81 5.49
CA ALA A 14 -13.82 0.30 5.76
C ALA A 14 -14.04 1.19 4.54
N ALA A 15 -13.03 1.38 3.68
CA ALA A 15 -13.18 2.08 2.40
C ALA A 15 -14.11 1.33 1.42
N VAL A 16 -14.00 0.00 1.35
CA VAL A 16 -14.90 -0.84 0.54
C VAL A 16 -16.34 -0.73 1.04
N GLU A 17 -16.54 -0.85 2.35
CA GLU A 17 -17.86 -0.76 2.97
C GLU A 17 -18.48 0.65 2.83
N ALA A 18 -17.65 1.71 2.88
CA ALA A 18 -18.14 3.06 2.64
C ALA A 18 -18.70 3.21 1.22
N MET A 19 -18.02 2.70 0.20
CA MET A 19 -18.53 2.71 -1.17
C MET A 19 -19.76 1.81 -1.35
N ARG A 20 -19.73 0.59 -0.80
CA ARG A 20 -20.85 -0.35 -0.84
C ARG A 20 -22.14 0.26 -0.27
N ALA A 21 -22.00 0.96 0.85
CA ALA A 21 -23.10 1.64 1.54
C ALA A 21 -23.51 2.98 0.90
N GLY A 22 -22.86 3.41 -0.21
CA GLY A 22 -23.15 4.69 -0.86
C GLY A 22 -22.70 5.92 -0.08
N ARG A 23 -21.76 5.76 0.88
CA ARG A 23 -21.18 6.86 1.65
C ARG A 23 -19.92 7.45 1.01
N ALA A 24 -19.35 6.75 0.05
CA ALA A 24 -18.22 7.21 -0.76
C ALA A 24 -18.51 6.93 -2.23
N ASP A 25 -18.43 7.96 -3.06
CA ASP A 25 -18.62 7.89 -4.51
C ASP A 25 -17.34 7.54 -5.24
N ILE A 26 -16.20 7.98 -4.70
CA ILE A 26 -14.86 7.77 -5.24
C ILE A 26 -13.95 7.32 -4.10
N ALA A 27 -13.05 6.38 -4.39
CA ALA A 27 -12.05 5.95 -3.42
C ALA A 27 -10.75 5.53 -4.10
N TRP A 28 -9.64 5.71 -3.37
CA TRP A 28 -8.35 5.18 -3.75
C TRP A 28 -8.17 3.83 -3.07
N TYR A 29 -7.91 2.79 -3.85
CA TYR A 29 -7.76 1.43 -3.33
C TYR A 29 -6.36 0.88 -3.55
N GLY A 30 -5.86 0.06 -2.63
CA GLY A 30 -4.80 -0.89 -2.98
C GLY A 30 -5.34 -1.97 -3.92
N GLY A 31 -4.49 -2.59 -4.75
CA GLY A 31 -4.92 -3.58 -5.74
C GLY A 31 -5.74 -4.73 -5.13
N LYS A 32 -5.31 -5.27 -3.98
CA LYS A 32 -6.04 -6.33 -3.24
C LYS A 32 -7.45 -5.88 -2.85
N THR A 33 -7.57 -4.67 -2.29
CA THR A 33 -8.86 -4.12 -1.84
C THR A 33 -9.73 -3.68 -3.01
N TYR A 34 -9.14 -3.27 -4.13
CA TYR A 34 -9.87 -2.94 -5.34
C TYR A 34 -10.64 -4.15 -5.90
N ILE A 35 -10.01 -5.32 -5.93
CA ILE A 35 -10.68 -6.56 -6.39
C ILE A 35 -11.95 -6.77 -5.57
N LYS A 36 -11.85 -6.71 -4.24
CA LYS A 36 -13.01 -6.82 -3.35
C LYS A 36 -14.05 -5.72 -3.60
N ALA A 37 -13.60 -4.47 -3.77
CA ALA A 37 -14.50 -3.33 -4.04
C ALA A 37 -15.24 -3.49 -5.37
N ALA A 38 -14.58 -4.02 -6.40
CA ALA A 38 -15.21 -4.32 -7.69
C ALA A 38 -16.29 -5.41 -7.57
N GLU A 39 -16.05 -6.42 -6.73
CA GLU A 39 -16.98 -7.55 -6.54
C GLU A 39 -18.22 -7.18 -5.71
N ILE A 40 -18.06 -6.39 -4.63
CA ILE A 40 -19.15 -6.20 -3.65
C ILE A 40 -19.64 -4.75 -3.50
N ALA A 41 -18.94 -3.78 -4.09
CA ALA A 41 -19.26 -2.35 -3.98
C ALA A 41 -19.43 -1.68 -5.35
N ASP A 42 -19.50 -2.45 -6.44
CA ASP A 42 -19.63 -1.96 -7.82
C ASP A 42 -18.56 -0.91 -8.18
N ALA A 43 -17.33 -1.05 -7.65
CA ALA A 43 -16.25 -0.14 -7.95
C ALA A 43 -15.72 -0.37 -9.38
N GLU A 44 -15.47 0.72 -10.10
CA GLU A 44 -14.84 0.71 -11.42
C GLU A 44 -13.61 1.61 -11.41
N ALA A 45 -12.43 1.02 -11.65
CA ALA A 45 -11.17 1.76 -11.76
C ALA A 45 -11.16 2.62 -13.02
N PHE A 46 -10.73 3.88 -12.91
CA PHE A 46 -10.69 4.80 -14.04
C PHE A 46 -9.39 5.60 -14.16
N ALA A 47 -8.57 5.63 -13.14
CA ALA A 47 -7.28 6.30 -13.13
C ALA A 47 -6.30 5.63 -12.17
N ALA A 48 -5.01 5.92 -12.36
CA ALA A 48 -3.95 5.61 -11.41
C ALA A 48 -2.91 6.74 -11.43
N GLY A 49 -2.29 6.99 -10.27
CA GLY A 49 -1.27 8.04 -10.17
C GLY A 49 0.09 7.58 -10.69
N VAL A 50 0.73 8.41 -11.51
CA VAL A 50 2.13 8.30 -11.92
C VAL A 50 2.88 9.44 -11.24
N ARG A 51 4.02 9.17 -10.63
CA ARG A 51 4.85 10.23 -10.03
C ARG A 51 5.52 11.06 -11.11
N PRO A 52 5.75 12.36 -10.87
CA PRO A 52 6.51 13.19 -11.80
C PRO A 52 7.86 12.57 -12.14
N GLY A 53 8.18 12.48 -13.45
CA GLY A 53 9.43 11.89 -13.94
C GLY A 53 9.44 10.36 -14.08
N GLU A 54 8.46 9.63 -13.55
CA GLU A 54 8.34 8.20 -13.77
C GLU A 54 7.66 7.87 -15.11
N LYS A 55 8.19 6.83 -15.81
CA LYS A 55 7.60 6.35 -17.08
C LYS A 55 6.41 5.41 -16.88
N ASN A 56 6.28 4.83 -15.70
CA ASN A 56 5.20 3.93 -15.33
C ASN A 56 4.83 4.13 -13.85
N ALA A 57 3.65 3.69 -13.48
CA ALA A 57 3.12 3.87 -12.14
C ALA A 57 3.40 2.68 -11.20
N ASN A 58 4.18 1.68 -11.62
CA ASN A 58 4.46 0.51 -10.81
C ASN A 58 5.23 0.89 -9.54
N TYR A 59 5.01 0.09 -8.50
CA TYR A 59 5.74 0.20 -7.24
C TYR A 59 6.11 -1.21 -6.76
N PHE A 60 6.68 -1.34 -5.55
CA PHE A 60 7.20 -2.61 -5.04
C PHE A 60 6.81 -2.79 -3.57
N ALA A 61 6.83 -4.03 -3.11
CA ALA A 61 6.95 -4.32 -1.70
C ALA A 61 8.43 -4.46 -1.35
N TYR A 62 8.85 -3.80 -0.27
CA TYR A 62 10.18 -3.92 0.30
C TYR A 62 10.13 -4.72 1.59
N PHE A 63 11.16 -5.54 1.83
CA PHE A 63 11.46 -6.06 3.14
C PHE A 63 12.64 -5.26 3.71
N VAL A 64 12.37 -4.61 4.83
CA VAL A 64 13.28 -3.65 5.45
C VAL A 64 13.70 -4.17 6.81
N VAL A 65 14.99 -4.06 7.10
CA VAL A 65 15.59 -4.36 8.40
C VAL A 65 16.41 -3.16 8.89
N LYS A 66 16.76 -3.13 10.16
CA LYS A 66 17.70 -2.15 10.70
C LYS A 66 19.07 -2.29 10.04
N ALA A 67 19.81 -1.20 9.85
CA ALA A 67 21.10 -1.23 9.15
C ALA A 67 22.15 -2.12 9.83
N ASP A 68 22.16 -2.15 11.16
CA ASP A 68 23.05 -2.98 12.00
C ASP A 68 22.54 -4.41 12.19
N SER A 69 21.35 -4.76 11.67
CA SER A 69 20.78 -6.10 11.75
C SER A 69 21.73 -7.17 11.19
N GLN A 70 21.75 -8.33 11.82
CA GLN A 70 22.48 -9.50 11.33
C GLN A 70 21.81 -10.15 10.11
N ILE A 71 20.53 -9.80 9.81
CA ILE A 71 19.83 -10.28 8.62
C ILE A 71 20.37 -9.55 7.40
N LYS A 72 21.09 -10.24 6.53
CA LYS A 72 21.73 -9.67 5.34
C LYS A 72 20.99 -10.00 4.04
N SER A 73 20.16 -11.03 4.07
CA SER A 73 19.42 -11.53 2.90
C SER A 73 17.99 -11.92 3.26
N PHE A 74 17.14 -12.03 2.25
CA PHE A 74 15.73 -12.41 2.41
C PHE A 74 15.56 -13.84 2.94
N SER A 75 16.49 -14.76 2.65
CA SER A 75 16.43 -16.13 3.14
C SER A 75 16.63 -16.25 4.67
N GLU A 76 17.18 -15.22 5.31
CA GLU A 76 17.49 -15.22 6.75
C GLU A 76 16.33 -14.73 7.63
N VAL A 77 15.16 -14.41 7.04
CA VAL A 77 14.00 -13.92 7.79
C VAL A 77 13.29 -15.01 8.59
N LYS A 78 13.58 -16.29 8.34
CA LYS A 78 13.01 -17.40 9.09
C LYS A 78 13.40 -17.30 10.58
N GLY A 79 12.41 -17.54 11.46
CA GLY A 79 12.59 -17.47 12.91
C GLY A 79 12.62 -16.05 13.49
N LYS A 80 12.44 -15.03 12.66
CA LYS A 80 12.46 -13.62 13.05
C LYS A 80 11.06 -13.09 13.38
N THR A 81 10.99 -11.91 13.98
CA THR A 81 9.74 -11.18 14.17
C THR A 81 9.45 -10.32 12.93
N LEU A 82 8.32 -10.60 12.27
CA LEU A 82 7.88 -9.91 11.06
C LEU A 82 6.74 -8.94 11.38
N SER A 83 6.92 -7.69 11.03
CA SER A 83 5.87 -6.66 11.02
C SER A 83 5.29 -6.52 9.61
N LEU A 84 3.99 -6.44 9.51
CA LEU A 84 3.23 -6.15 8.28
C LEU A 84 2.40 -4.89 8.48
N ASN A 85 1.85 -4.33 7.40
CA ASN A 85 1.03 -3.12 7.48
C ASN A 85 -0.34 -3.40 8.12
N THR A 86 -1.35 -3.69 7.31
CA THR A 86 -2.73 -4.04 7.71
C THR A 86 -3.24 -5.13 6.80
N ILE A 87 -4.14 -5.95 7.32
CA ILE A 87 -4.88 -6.93 6.52
C ILE A 87 -5.63 -6.18 5.40
N GLY A 88 -5.43 -6.60 4.15
CA GLY A 88 -6.01 -5.94 2.97
C GLY A 88 -5.03 -5.04 2.21
N SER A 89 -3.89 -4.67 2.80
CA SER A 89 -2.83 -3.99 2.07
C SER A 89 -2.25 -4.86 0.96
N THR A 90 -2.01 -4.30 -0.22
CA THR A 90 -1.36 -5.04 -1.31
C THR A 90 0.11 -5.25 -1.01
N SER A 91 0.89 -4.18 -0.87
CA SER A 91 2.35 -4.24 -0.68
C SER A 91 2.79 -4.44 0.76
N GLY A 92 1.89 -4.29 1.73
CA GLY A 92 2.20 -4.48 3.16
C GLY A 92 1.58 -5.73 3.79
N ASP A 93 0.87 -6.56 2.98
CA ASP A 93 0.26 -7.80 3.43
C ASP A 93 0.30 -8.88 2.33
N LEU A 94 -0.43 -8.70 1.21
CA LEU A 94 -0.53 -9.73 0.17
C LEU A 94 0.82 -10.05 -0.47
N ILE A 95 1.51 -9.06 -1.01
CA ILE A 95 2.79 -9.27 -1.72
C ILE A 95 3.87 -9.83 -0.78
N PRO A 96 4.07 -9.30 0.45
CA PRO A 96 4.95 -9.96 1.43
C PRO A 96 4.65 -11.45 1.63
N GLN A 97 3.39 -11.86 1.74
CA GLN A 97 3.04 -13.28 1.86
C GLN A 97 3.40 -14.08 0.61
N VAL A 98 3.17 -13.52 -0.58
CA VAL A 98 3.56 -14.14 -1.87
C VAL A 98 5.08 -14.30 -1.95
N GLU A 99 5.86 -13.26 -1.64
CA GLU A 99 7.32 -13.32 -1.67
C GLU A 99 7.87 -14.36 -0.68
N LEU A 100 7.32 -14.40 0.54
CA LEU A 100 7.68 -15.41 1.53
C LEU A 100 7.37 -16.83 1.04
N SER A 101 6.25 -17.04 0.33
CA SER A 101 5.89 -18.34 -0.20
C SER A 101 6.88 -18.86 -1.25
N LYS A 102 7.53 -17.98 -2.02
CA LYS A 102 8.58 -18.32 -2.99
C LYS A 102 9.81 -18.98 -2.33
N ILE A 103 10.02 -18.70 -1.03
CA ILE A 103 11.10 -19.30 -0.23
C ILE A 103 10.56 -20.30 0.82
N ASN A 104 9.37 -20.85 0.58
CA ASN A 104 8.70 -21.84 1.42
C ASN A 104 8.41 -21.36 2.86
N LEU A 105 8.20 -20.07 3.06
CA LEU A 105 7.75 -19.48 4.33
C LEU A 105 6.30 -19.04 4.25
N SER A 106 5.60 -19.11 5.40
CA SER A 106 4.20 -18.69 5.55
C SER A 106 4.04 -17.93 6.86
N THR A 107 3.33 -16.81 6.82
CA THR A 107 3.00 -15.99 8.00
C THR A 107 2.03 -16.68 8.96
N THR A 108 1.28 -17.67 8.47
CA THR A 108 0.33 -18.46 9.27
C THR A 108 0.98 -19.68 9.94
N ASN A 109 2.17 -20.09 9.50
CA ASN A 109 2.90 -21.19 10.13
C ASN A 109 3.76 -20.66 11.29
N LYS A 110 3.31 -20.94 12.51
CA LYS A 110 3.99 -20.51 13.75
C LYS A 110 5.44 -21.00 13.90
N LYS A 111 5.87 -22.01 13.11
CA LYS A 111 7.26 -22.50 13.10
C LYS A 111 8.18 -21.68 12.19
N HIS A 112 7.61 -20.84 11.33
CA HIS A 112 8.39 -20.06 10.36
C HIS A 112 8.88 -18.72 10.92
N PHE A 113 8.16 -18.14 11.88
CA PHE A 113 8.47 -16.84 12.48
C PHE A 113 8.36 -16.91 14.00
N LYS A 114 9.20 -16.14 14.70
CA LYS A 114 9.07 -15.95 16.15
C LYS A 114 7.74 -15.27 16.48
N ASN A 115 7.39 -14.25 15.69
CA ASN A 115 6.12 -13.55 15.78
C ASN A 115 5.78 -12.90 14.42
N VAL A 116 4.50 -12.75 14.12
CA VAL A 116 3.99 -11.96 12.99
C VAL A 116 2.88 -11.07 13.51
N PHE A 117 2.98 -9.77 13.27
CA PHE A 117 1.92 -8.83 13.67
C PHE A 117 1.69 -7.75 12.60
N TYR A 118 0.51 -7.15 12.67
CA TYR A 118 0.12 -6.03 11.82
C TYR A 118 0.27 -4.73 12.61
N ALA A 119 1.14 -3.83 12.12
CA ALA A 119 1.45 -2.57 12.79
C ALA A 119 0.39 -1.48 12.59
N GLY A 120 -0.55 -1.67 11.66
CA GLY A 120 -1.63 -0.73 11.38
C GLY A 120 -1.36 0.24 10.23
N SER A 121 -0.10 0.54 9.91
CA SER A 121 0.28 1.39 8.78
C SER A 121 1.69 1.05 8.27
N HIS A 122 2.05 1.55 7.09
CA HIS A 122 3.43 1.41 6.58
C HIS A 122 4.43 2.14 7.47
N ASP A 123 4.06 3.30 7.99
CA ASP A 123 4.91 4.09 8.88
C ASP A 123 5.14 3.35 10.20
N ALA A 124 4.09 2.80 10.81
CA ALA A 124 4.21 2.01 12.02
C ALA A 124 5.03 0.71 11.81
N CYS A 125 4.93 0.08 10.62
CA CYS A 125 5.76 -1.06 10.25
C CYS A 125 7.24 -0.68 10.22
N LEU A 126 7.61 0.42 9.57
CA LEU A 126 8.98 0.93 9.55
C LEU A 126 9.48 1.30 10.95
N LEU A 127 8.68 2.02 11.72
CA LEU A 127 9.01 2.40 13.09
C LEU A 127 9.19 1.18 14.00
N SER A 128 8.45 0.09 13.79
CA SER A 128 8.63 -1.13 14.57
C SER A 128 10.03 -1.74 14.41
N VAL A 129 10.62 -1.63 13.22
CA VAL A 129 12.02 -2.06 12.96
C VAL A 129 13.00 -1.08 13.58
N LEU A 130 12.81 0.23 13.40
CA LEU A 130 13.70 1.25 13.96
C LEU A 130 13.75 1.21 15.50
N ASN A 131 12.65 0.81 16.13
CA ASN A 131 12.51 0.71 17.59
C ASN A 131 12.71 -0.72 18.15
N ASP A 132 13.31 -1.64 17.38
CA ASP A 132 13.62 -3.02 17.78
C ASP A 132 12.39 -3.86 18.21
N GLN A 133 11.19 -3.48 17.80
CA GLN A 133 9.94 -4.23 18.04
C GLN A 133 9.75 -5.35 17.01
N ALA A 134 10.32 -5.20 15.82
CA ALA A 134 10.36 -6.20 14.77
C ALA A 134 11.77 -6.30 14.18
N ASP A 135 12.13 -7.49 13.73
CA ASP A 135 13.38 -7.72 12.99
C ASP A 135 13.25 -7.28 11.52
N VAL A 136 12.04 -7.45 10.95
CA VAL A 136 11.76 -7.23 9.53
C VAL A 136 10.41 -6.54 9.37
N CYS A 137 10.33 -5.57 8.45
CA CYS A 137 9.09 -4.91 8.03
C CYS A 137 8.81 -5.18 6.55
N GLY A 138 7.57 -5.62 6.23
CA GLY A 138 7.06 -5.69 4.85
C GLY A 138 6.24 -4.44 4.51
N MET A 139 6.73 -3.56 3.61
CA MET A 139 6.09 -2.29 3.34
C MET A 139 6.11 -1.86 1.87
N SER A 140 5.34 -0.84 1.52
CA SER A 140 5.33 -0.21 0.20
C SER A 140 6.60 0.58 -0.06
N SER A 141 7.21 0.42 -1.25
CA SER A 141 8.31 1.25 -1.71
C SER A 141 7.94 2.73 -1.76
N ARG A 142 6.70 3.06 -2.16
CA ARG A 142 6.23 4.45 -2.22
C ARG A 142 6.18 5.11 -0.85
N ASN A 143 5.69 4.41 0.17
CA ASN A 143 5.69 4.92 1.54
C ASN A 143 7.11 5.02 2.09
N PHE A 144 7.96 4.02 1.83
CA PHE A 144 9.37 4.05 2.20
C PHE A 144 10.07 5.29 1.63
N GLU A 145 9.94 5.52 0.34
CA GLU A 145 10.56 6.65 -0.37
C GLU A 145 9.98 8.01 0.08
N ALA A 146 8.67 8.08 0.36
CA ALA A 146 8.05 9.29 0.88
C ALA A 146 8.59 9.64 2.28
N ARG A 147 8.73 8.65 3.18
CA ARG A 147 9.29 8.88 4.53
C ARG A 147 10.79 9.16 4.52
N LEU A 148 11.51 8.67 3.52
CA LEU A 148 12.90 9.05 3.28
C LEU A 148 13.00 10.50 2.81
N ALA A 149 12.14 10.91 1.89
CA ALA A 149 12.12 12.28 1.34
C ALA A 149 11.71 13.35 2.38
N ASP A 150 10.82 13.02 3.31
CA ASP A 150 10.43 13.93 4.40
C ASP A 150 11.32 13.83 5.66
N ASN A 151 12.43 13.08 5.57
CA ASN A 151 13.39 12.88 6.66
C ASN A 151 12.80 12.25 7.94
N THR A 152 11.70 11.48 7.84
CA THR A 152 11.18 10.68 8.96
C THR A 152 12.22 9.66 9.44
N PHE A 153 13.06 9.17 8.53
CA PHE A 153 14.25 8.36 8.80
C PHE A 153 15.35 8.68 7.77
N ARG A 154 16.56 8.16 7.99
CA ARG A 154 17.68 8.26 7.05
C ARG A 154 18.04 6.87 6.51
N MET A 155 18.53 6.81 5.27
CA MET A 155 18.86 5.55 4.60
C MET A 155 19.89 4.72 5.38
N GLU A 156 20.81 5.39 6.11
CA GLU A 156 21.84 4.73 6.92
C GLU A 156 21.28 3.96 8.12
N GLN A 157 20.02 4.22 8.50
CA GLN A 157 19.35 3.54 9.63
C GLN A 157 18.76 2.18 9.26
N VAL A 158 18.57 1.92 7.97
CA VAL A 158 17.87 0.73 7.47
C VAL A 158 18.58 0.08 6.29
N ARG A 159 18.18 -1.14 5.98
CA ARG A 159 18.60 -1.89 4.78
C ARG A 159 17.40 -2.58 4.17
N ILE A 160 17.26 -2.45 2.85
CA ILE A 160 16.30 -3.23 2.06
C ILE A 160 16.98 -4.57 1.75
N ILE A 161 16.43 -5.67 2.23
CA ILE A 161 16.95 -7.03 2.02
C ILE A 161 16.24 -7.77 0.91
N HIS A 162 15.08 -7.26 0.46
CA HIS A 162 14.33 -7.81 -0.66
C HIS A 162 13.40 -6.76 -1.27
N ARG A 163 13.25 -6.86 -2.59
CA ARG A 163 12.30 -6.10 -3.40
C ARG A 163 11.48 -7.08 -4.23
N SER A 164 10.16 -6.96 -4.17
CA SER A 164 9.23 -7.78 -4.95
C SER A 164 9.33 -7.52 -6.45
N ASP A 165 8.66 -8.35 -7.24
CA ASP A 165 8.29 -8.00 -8.60
C ASP A 165 7.46 -6.71 -8.63
N PRO A 166 7.39 -6.02 -9.81
CA PRO A 166 6.58 -4.82 -9.96
C PRO A 166 5.10 -5.06 -9.61
N VAL A 167 4.54 -4.18 -8.81
CA VAL A 167 3.14 -4.19 -8.41
C VAL A 167 2.39 -3.11 -9.19
N PRO A 168 1.24 -3.40 -9.80
CA PRO A 168 0.42 -2.39 -10.46
C PRO A 168 0.03 -1.27 -9.50
N PRO A 169 -0.10 -0.02 -9.98
CA PRO A 169 -0.40 1.12 -9.11
C PRO A 169 -1.78 0.98 -8.45
N PRO A 170 -1.94 1.56 -7.25
CA PRO A 170 -3.23 1.67 -6.60
C PRO A 170 -4.21 2.43 -7.50
N PRO A 171 -5.37 1.85 -7.87
CA PRO A 171 -6.35 2.54 -8.70
C PRO A 171 -7.19 3.53 -7.92
N LEU A 172 -7.54 4.64 -8.57
CA LEU A 172 -8.68 5.47 -8.20
C LEU A 172 -9.92 4.88 -8.88
N ALA A 173 -10.95 4.60 -8.11
CA ALA A 173 -12.18 4.01 -8.59
C ALA A 173 -13.40 4.83 -8.16
N TYR A 174 -14.42 4.85 -9.00
CA TYR A 174 -15.74 5.37 -8.65
C TYR A 174 -16.76 4.25 -8.52
N SER A 175 -17.85 4.52 -7.80
CA SER A 175 -19.01 3.64 -7.74
C SER A 175 -19.77 3.67 -9.07
N LYS A 176 -20.16 2.50 -9.61
CA LYS A 176 -21.04 2.42 -10.78
C LYS A 176 -22.45 2.96 -10.52
N LYS A 177 -22.81 3.23 -9.27
CA LYS A 177 -24.08 3.89 -8.89
C LYS A 177 -24.14 5.35 -9.31
N ILE A 178 -23.00 6.01 -9.52
CA ILE A 178 -22.92 7.36 -10.09
C ILE A 178 -23.36 7.31 -11.57
N SER A 179 -24.09 8.34 -12.02
CA SER A 179 -24.53 8.44 -13.41
C SER A 179 -23.37 8.35 -14.40
N LEU A 180 -23.58 7.74 -15.57
CA LEU A 180 -22.53 7.65 -16.61
C LEU A 180 -21.99 9.03 -16.99
N LYS A 181 -22.87 10.04 -17.08
CA LYS A 181 -22.50 11.42 -17.38
C LYS A 181 -21.54 12.01 -16.33
N ASP A 182 -21.79 11.74 -15.05
CA ASP A 182 -20.95 12.28 -13.98
C ASP A 182 -19.64 11.48 -13.86
N ARG A 183 -19.65 10.15 -14.06
CA ARG A 183 -18.42 9.35 -14.17
C ARG A 183 -17.51 9.88 -15.28
N GLN A 184 -18.03 10.22 -16.45
CA GLN A 184 -17.25 10.81 -17.54
C GLN A 184 -16.65 12.17 -17.18
N LYS A 185 -17.42 13.04 -16.50
CA LYS A 185 -16.91 14.34 -16.03
C LYS A 185 -15.81 14.18 -15.00
N ILE A 186 -16.01 13.28 -14.01
CA ILE A 186 -15.03 12.97 -12.96
C ILE A 186 -13.75 12.45 -13.60
N LYS A 187 -13.86 11.46 -14.48
CA LYS A 187 -12.70 10.89 -15.19
C LYS A 187 -11.93 11.96 -15.95
N LYS A 188 -12.61 12.80 -16.71
CA LYS A 188 -11.98 13.90 -17.46
C LYS A 188 -11.27 14.86 -16.51
N ALA A 189 -11.92 15.32 -15.45
CA ALA A 189 -11.34 16.24 -14.48
C ALA A 189 -10.08 15.67 -13.81
N VAL A 190 -10.10 14.38 -13.42
CA VAL A 190 -8.95 13.72 -12.79
C VAL A 190 -7.79 13.56 -13.76
N LEU A 191 -8.05 13.13 -15.02
CA LEU A 191 -6.99 12.93 -16.02
C LEU A 191 -6.35 14.26 -16.48
N GLU A 192 -7.10 15.35 -16.44
CA GLU A 192 -6.63 16.70 -16.82
C GLU A 192 -6.10 17.50 -15.61
N ALA A 193 -6.19 16.99 -14.39
CA ALA A 193 -5.84 17.72 -13.17
C ALA A 193 -4.38 18.23 -13.16
N HIS A 194 -3.45 17.49 -13.78
CA HIS A 194 -2.06 17.88 -13.92
C HIS A 194 -1.85 19.21 -14.70
N ASN A 195 -2.83 19.65 -15.49
CA ASN A 195 -2.80 20.94 -16.21
C ASN A 195 -3.09 22.13 -15.30
N TYR A 196 -3.63 21.91 -14.10
CA TYR A 196 -4.08 22.96 -13.19
C TYR A 196 -3.22 23.08 -11.91
N GLY A 197 -2.12 22.35 -11.83
CA GLY A 197 -1.17 22.40 -10.73
C GLY A 197 -0.71 21.00 -10.30
N THR A 198 0.22 20.98 -9.35
CA THR A 198 0.64 19.74 -8.70
C THR A 198 -0.51 19.20 -7.84
N ILE A 199 -1.02 18.03 -8.18
CA ILE A 199 -1.85 17.27 -7.24
C ILE A 199 -0.89 16.83 -6.13
N GLY A 200 -0.88 17.61 -5.04
CA GLY A 200 0.01 17.35 -3.92
C GLY A 200 -0.27 16.00 -3.29
N GLY A 201 0.78 15.30 -2.89
CA GLY A 201 0.71 14.33 -1.82
C GLY A 201 0.70 12.85 -2.18
N TYR A 202 1.48 12.44 -3.18
CA TYR A 202 2.04 11.06 -3.22
C TYR A 202 3.43 11.08 -3.82
#